data_4189ead583db01c7a250ac61b7c19ff5
#
_entry.id   4189ead583db01c7a250ac61b7c19ff5
#
_cell.length_a   1.000
_cell.length_b   1.000
_cell.length_c   1.000
_cell.angle_alpha   90.00
_cell.angle_beta   90.00
_cell.angle_gamma   90.00
#
_symmetry.space_group_name_H-M   'P 1'
#
loop_
_entity.id
_entity.type
_entity.pdbx_description
1 polymer ?
#
loop_
_entity_poly.entity_id
_entity_poly.type
_entity_poly.pdbx_seq_one_letter_code
_entity_poly.pdbx_strand_id
1 'polypeptide(L)'
;VRWLHISDLHIRNRADWNSFRKELLRKCEDIGKIDLVIVTGDFHNFLEGNDFEMAKSFLRHLVQAFHLDINKDLFLIPGNHDGVTDIPDKKMCISATKYTPLLIEKTWILKLLNMFQDYENFVRELIPEYPVEHPAQIHNRIWRDKINFIHCNSAIVADGEEKNNQLLDVDELAIVDYSDNFPNIILAHNNFDDLQEDVQKRVKDVVRNNSVRAYLCGDRHLESISMISYEDRQNRQVPCVGCYKLSPDAKDQYSKFGIIIGEWKGDYAELKGWYWE
;
A
#
# COMPACT_ATOMS: atom_id res chain seq x y z
N VAL A 1 -9.43 0.08 -17.70
CA VAL A 1 -8.22 0.55 -17.03
C VAL A 1 -7.45 -0.66 -16.54
N ARG A 2 -6.18 -0.73 -16.92
CA ARG A 2 -5.32 -1.84 -16.56
C ARG A 2 -4.18 -1.36 -15.68
N TRP A 3 -3.96 -1.97 -14.52
CA TRP A 3 -2.96 -1.54 -13.56
C TRP A 3 -1.98 -2.65 -13.19
N LEU A 4 -0.79 -2.26 -12.81
CA LEU A 4 0.20 -3.11 -12.17
C LEU A 4 0.19 -2.84 -10.67
N HIS A 5 -0.02 -3.86 -9.85
CA HIS A 5 0.10 -3.79 -8.40
C HIS A 5 1.32 -4.57 -7.97
N ILE A 6 2.21 -3.88 -7.27
CA ILE A 6 3.42 -4.43 -6.66
C ILE A 6 3.48 -4.04 -5.19
N SER A 7 4.17 -4.83 -4.38
CA SER A 7 4.34 -4.58 -2.95
C SER A 7 5.64 -5.19 -2.45
N ASP A 8 6.06 -4.81 -1.25
CA ASP A 8 7.12 -5.48 -0.52
C ASP A 8 8.40 -5.63 -1.35
N LEU A 9 8.93 -4.49 -1.84
CA LEU A 9 10.14 -4.45 -2.64
C LEU A 9 11.36 -4.94 -1.85
N HIS A 10 11.41 -4.62 -0.54
CA HIS A 10 12.47 -5.01 0.39
C HIS A 10 13.87 -4.92 -0.21
N ILE A 11 14.20 -3.79 -0.80
CA ILE A 11 15.47 -3.57 -1.46
C ILE A 11 16.60 -3.65 -0.44
N ARG A 12 17.47 -4.65 -0.56
CA ARG A 12 18.54 -4.95 0.42
C ARG A 12 19.93 -4.65 -0.10
N ASN A 13 20.31 -5.27 -1.20
CA ASN A 13 21.67 -5.27 -1.72
C ASN A 13 21.70 -4.82 -3.17
N ARG A 14 22.64 -3.90 -3.51
CA ARG A 14 22.75 -3.36 -4.88
C ARG A 14 23.01 -4.40 -5.95
N ALA A 15 23.82 -5.43 -5.69
CA ALA A 15 24.21 -6.39 -6.71
C ALA A 15 23.05 -7.33 -7.07
N ASP A 16 22.45 -7.94 -6.05
CA ASP A 16 21.34 -8.89 -6.25
C ASP A 16 20.10 -8.17 -6.78
N TRP A 17 19.81 -6.98 -6.23
CA TRP A 17 18.73 -6.15 -6.68
C TRP A 17 18.88 -5.72 -8.16
N ASN A 18 20.08 -5.33 -8.61
CA ASN A 18 20.29 -4.94 -9.99
C ASN A 18 20.04 -6.07 -10.98
N SER A 19 20.39 -7.31 -10.62
CA SER A 19 20.13 -8.50 -11.44
C SER A 19 18.64 -8.79 -11.49
N PHE A 20 17.97 -8.79 -10.35
CA PHE A 20 16.53 -8.99 -10.23
C PHE A 20 15.74 -7.91 -10.97
N ARG A 21 16.10 -6.63 -10.80
CA ARG A 21 15.47 -5.50 -11.50
C ARG A 21 15.49 -5.67 -13.00
N LYS A 22 16.64 -6.08 -13.58
CA LYS A 22 16.76 -6.30 -15.01
C LYS A 22 15.81 -7.40 -15.51
N GLU A 23 15.75 -8.50 -14.77
CA GLU A 23 14.85 -9.62 -15.10
C GLU A 23 13.38 -9.21 -14.99
N LEU A 24 13.02 -8.48 -13.92
CA LEU A 24 11.67 -7.97 -13.75
C LEU A 24 11.26 -7.04 -14.89
N LEU A 25 12.11 -6.06 -15.24
CA LEU A 25 11.82 -5.13 -16.33
C LEU A 25 11.68 -5.86 -17.67
N ARG A 26 12.53 -6.87 -17.93
CA ARG A 26 12.39 -7.72 -19.11
C ARG A 26 11.04 -8.46 -19.14
N LYS A 27 10.59 -8.99 -18.00
CA LYS A 27 9.28 -9.63 -17.91
C LYS A 27 8.12 -8.64 -18.03
N CYS A 28 8.31 -7.39 -17.62
CA CYS A 28 7.31 -6.35 -17.82
C CYS A 28 6.99 -6.10 -19.30
N GLU A 29 7.95 -6.34 -20.23
CA GLU A 29 7.71 -6.26 -21.67
C GLU A 29 6.63 -7.25 -22.13
N ASP A 30 6.55 -8.43 -21.51
CA ASP A 30 5.56 -9.47 -21.82
C ASP A 30 4.15 -9.15 -21.28
N ILE A 31 4.05 -8.24 -20.30
CA ILE A 31 2.79 -7.87 -19.66
C ILE A 31 1.88 -7.08 -20.61
N GLY A 32 2.48 -6.34 -21.55
CA GLY A 32 1.77 -5.46 -22.46
C GLY A 32 1.37 -4.13 -21.79
N LYS A 33 0.44 -3.41 -22.39
CA LYS A 33 0.06 -2.07 -21.95
C LYS A 33 -0.50 -2.06 -20.53
N ILE A 34 0.04 -1.18 -19.69
CA ILE A 34 -0.45 -0.82 -18.35
C ILE A 34 -0.82 0.67 -18.38
N ASP A 35 -1.85 1.07 -17.67
CA ASP A 35 -2.33 2.45 -17.59
C ASP A 35 -1.84 3.16 -16.32
N LEU A 36 -1.56 2.42 -15.23
CA LEU A 36 -1.01 2.94 -13.98
C LEU A 36 -0.32 1.86 -13.14
N VAL A 37 0.52 2.30 -12.19
CA VAL A 37 1.23 1.44 -11.23
C VAL A 37 0.81 1.80 -9.81
N ILE A 38 0.55 0.77 -9.00
CA ILE A 38 0.23 0.87 -7.58
C ILE A 38 1.32 0.14 -6.79
N VAL A 39 1.86 0.80 -5.75
CA VAL A 39 2.86 0.21 -4.84
C VAL A 39 2.36 0.32 -3.41
N THR A 40 2.13 -0.84 -2.78
CA THR A 40 1.55 -0.90 -1.44
C THR A 40 2.58 -1.14 -0.34
N GLY A 41 3.67 -0.36 -0.38
CA GLY A 41 4.63 -0.22 0.73
C GLY A 41 5.82 -1.16 0.72
N ASP A 42 6.64 -1.03 1.74
CA ASP A 42 7.88 -1.75 2.00
C ASP A 42 8.91 -1.60 0.87
N PHE A 43 9.28 -0.33 0.60
CA PHE A 43 10.23 0.01 -0.46
C PHE A 43 11.66 -0.42 -0.15
N HIS A 44 12.03 -0.41 1.13
CA HIS A 44 13.37 -0.82 1.57
C HIS A 44 13.31 -1.79 2.76
N ASN A 45 14.47 -2.23 3.23
CA ASN A 45 14.58 -3.11 4.40
C ASN A 45 15.26 -2.38 5.56
N PHE A 46 14.68 -2.40 6.73
CA PHE A 46 15.21 -1.79 7.97
C PHE A 46 16.68 -2.08 8.27
N LEU A 47 17.18 -3.25 7.88
CA LEU A 47 18.52 -3.70 8.26
C LEU A 47 19.65 -2.97 7.54
N GLU A 48 19.37 -2.21 6.48
CA GLU A 48 20.39 -1.62 5.60
C GLU A 48 20.32 -0.08 5.49
N GLY A 49 19.54 0.58 6.34
CA GLY A 49 19.37 2.03 6.35
C GLY A 49 18.21 2.54 5.47
N ASN A 50 17.84 3.80 5.69
CA ASN A 50 16.71 4.45 5.01
C ASN A 50 17.09 5.00 3.62
N ASP A 51 17.77 4.21 2.78
CA ASP A 51 18.16 4.65 1.43
C ASP A 51 17.10 4.28 0.38
N PHE A 52 16.19 5.20 0.10
CA PHE A 52 15.18 5.06 -0.95
C PHE A 52 15.72 5.23 -2.39
N GLU A 53 17.02 5.52 -2.60
CA GLU A 53 17.56 5.81 -3.93
C GLU A 53 17.39 4.67 -4.93
N MET A 54 17.55 3.43 -4.48
CA MET A 54 17.36 2.26 -5.33
C MET A 54 15.89 2.08 -5.72
N ALA A 55 14.97 2.32 -4.78
CA ALA A 55 13.54 2.28 -5.06
C ALA A 55 13.13 3.38 -6.05
N LYS A 56 13.64 4.62 -5.87
CA LYS A 56 13.43 5.72 -6.84
C LYS A 56 13.92 5.33 -8.24
N SER A 57 15.14 4.80 -8.34
CA SER A 57 15.71 4.37 -9.61
C SER A 57 14.86 3.28 -10.28
N PHE A 58 14.41 2.29 -9.51
CA PHE A 58 13.56 1.22 -10.02
C PHE A 58 12.23 1.75 -10.52
N LEU A 59 11.52 2.53 -9.72
CA LEU A 59 10.19 3.04 -10.07
C LEU A 59 10.23 3.99 -11.28
N ARG A 60 11.28 4.82 -11.40
CA ARG A 60 11.49 5.63 -12.62
C ARG A 60 11.64 4.78 -13.85
N HIS A 61 12.44 3.71 -13.81
CA HIS A 61 12.59 2.79 -14.93
C HIS A 61 11.30 2.03 -15.25
N LEU A 62 10.56 1.61 -14.21
CA LEU A 62 9.30 0.90 -14.40
C LEU A 62 8.25 1.79 -15.08
N VAL A 63 8.06 3.02 -14.60
CA VAL A 63 7.16 4.02 -15.19
C VAL A 63 7.57 4.32 -16.65
N GLN A 64 8.88 4.46 -16.92
CA GLN A 64 9.40 4.67 -18.26
C GLN A 64 9.14 3.46 -19.17
N ALA A 65 9.34 2.24 -18.68
CA ALA A 65 9.13 1.01 -19.47
C ALA A 65 7.67 0.86 -19.94
N PHE A 66 6.72 1.33 -19.16
CA PHE A 66 5.30 1.34 -19.52
C PHE A 66 4.83 2.65 -20.16
N HIS A 67 5.72 3.60 -20.42
CA HIS A 67 5.40 4.92 -21.00
C HIS A 67 4.36 5.71 -20.19
N LEU A 68 4.46 5.66 -18.87
CA LEU A 68 3.55 6.33 -17.92
C LEU A 68 4.07 7.71 -17.50
N ASP A 69 3.17 8.56 -17.04
CA ASP A 69 3.49 9.84 -16.40
C ASP A 69 3.66 9.61 -14.88
N ILE A 70 4.87 9.82 -14.37
CA ILE A 70 5.19 9.57 -12.96
C ILE A 70 4.34 10.42 -12.01
N ASN A 71 3.94 11.62 -12.40
CA ASN A 71 3.12 12.50 -11.58
C ASN A 71 1.65 12.06 -11.53
N LYS A 72 1.18 11.32 -12.54
CA LYS A 72 -0.24 10.97 -12.68
C LYS A 72 -0.53 9.49 -12.50
N ASP A 73 0.36 8.63 -12.97
CA ASP A 73 0.07 7.21 -13.15
C ASP A 73 0.79 6.32 -12.13
N LEU A 74 1.50 6.91 -11.14
CA LEU A 74 2.16 6.19 -10.04
C LEU A 74 1.49 6.51 -8.70
N PHE A 75 1.05 5.47 -7.98
CA PHE A 75 0.36 5.52 -6.70
C PHE A 75 1.16 4.76 -5.65
N LEU A 76 1.51 5.41 -4.54
CA LEU A 76 2.39 4.90 -3.51
C LEU A 76 1.74 5.07 -2.14
N ILE A 77 1.90 4.09 -1.27
CA ILE A 77 1.62 4.19 0.16
C ILE A 77 2.81 3.61 0.94
N PRO A 78 3.04 4.02 2.20
CA PRO A 78 4.13 3.46 3.00
C PRO A 78 3.77 2.08 3.55
N GLY A 79 4.79 1.25 3.79
CA GLY A 79 4.72 0.02 4.57
C GLY A 79 5.42 0.15 5.94
N ASN A 80 5.44 -0.93 6.70
CA ASN A 80 5.99 -0.91 8.05
C ASN A 80 7.54 -0.78 8.06
N HIS A 81 8.21 -1.19 6.98
CA HIS A 81 9.65 -0.99 6.83
C HIS A 81 10.03 0.44 6.39
N ASP A 82 9.07 1.24 5.94
CA ASP A 82 9.31 2.60 5.43
C ASP A 82 9.30 3.67 6.52
N GLY A 83 8.96 3.30 7.76
CA GLY A 83 9.02 4.15 8.94
C GLY A 83 10.25 3.88 9.80
N VAL A 84 10.74 4.89 10.54
CA VAL A 84 11.83 4.73 11.50
C VAL A 84 11.38 3.87 12.69
N THR A 85 12.13 2.81 13.02
CA THR A 85 11.72 1.85 14.07
C THR A 85 12.05 2.28 15.49
N ASP A 86 13.08 3.10 15.68
CA ASP A 86 13.64 3.38 17.01
C ASP A 86 13.19 4.74 17.55
N ILE A 87 11.90 4.82 17.91
CA ILE A 87 11.37 5.98 18.62
C ILE A 87 10.92 5.53 20.01
N PRO A 88 11.43 6.18 21.08
CA PRO A 88 11.03 5.84 22.45
C PRO A 88 9.52 5.85 22.69
N ASP A 89 8.84 6.79 22.04
CA ASP A 89 7.38 6.93 22.14
C ASP A 89 6.59 5.82 21.39
N LYS A 90 7.20 5.10 20.42
CA LYS A 90 6.53 4.03 19.68
C LYS A 90 6.01 2.91 20.58
N LYS A 91 6.85 2.41 21.49
CA LYS A 91 6.46 1.37 22.46
C LYS A 91 5.34 1.84 23.38
N MET A 92 5.37 3.12 23.79
CA MET A 92 4.32 3.70 24.63
C MET A 92 3.02 3.87 23.85
N CYS A 93 3.10 4.28 22.58
CA CYS A 93 1.93 4.38 21.69
C CYS A 93 1.31 3.01 21.42
N ILE A 94 2.11 2.00 21.09
CA ILE A 94 1.64 0.61 20.90
C ILE A 94 0.98 0.09 22.18
N SER A 95 1.58 0.33 23.33
CA SER A 95 1.00 -0.07 24.61
C SER A 95 -0.32 0.67 24.91
N ALA A 96 -0.41 1.96 24.63
CA ALA A 96 -1.63 2.74 24.80
C ALA A 96 -2.73 2.27 23.84
N THR A 97 -2.40 1.91 22.59
CA THR A 97 -3.39 1.42 21.61
C THR A 97 -3.96 0.06 21.97
N LYS A 98 -3.19 -0.82 22.63
CA LYS A 98 -3.69 -2.11 23.13
C LYS A 98 -4.77 -1.95 24.20
N TYR A 99 -4.70 -0.89 25.01
CA TYR A 99 -5.61 -0.69 26.15
C TYR A 99 -6.74 0.30 25.86
N THR A 100 -6.60 1.17 24.87
CA THR A 100 -7.61 2.18 24.53
C THR A 100 -7.60 2.50 23.01
N PRO A 101 -8.02 1.56 22.15
CA PRO A 101 -7.94 1.72 20.69
C PRO A 101 -8.70 2.93 20.13
N LEU A 102 -9.72 3.39 20.86
CA LEU A 102 -10.61 4.49 20.45
C LEU A 102 -10.12 5.89 20.86
N LEU A 103 -9.02 6.00 21.62
CA LEU A 103 -8.53 7.27 22.18
C LEU A 103 -7.09 7.55 21.79
N ILE A 104 -6.66 7.17 20.59
CA ILE A 104 -5.41 7.71 20.07
C ILE A 104 -5.68 9.18 19.77
N GLU A 105 -5.31 10.04 20.73
CA GLU A 105 -5.36 11.49 20.49
C GLU A 105 -4.65 11.81 19.19
N LYS A 106 -5.24 12.67 18.38
CA LYS A 106 -4.68 13.12 17.09
C LYS A 106 -3.20 13.52 17.20
N THR A 107 -2.78 13.98 18.35
CA THR A 107 -1.40 14.29 18.73
C THR A 107 -0.45 13.08 18.63
N TRP A 108 -0.90 11.88 18.98
CA TRP A 108 -0.10 10.67 18.90
C TRP A 108 0.02 10.18 17.45
N ILE A 109 -1.08 10.25 16.69
CA ILE A 109 -1.06 9.92 15.27
C ILE A 109 -0.05 10.82 14.54
N LEU A 110 -0.07 12.13 14.78
CA LEU A 110 0.89 13.05 14.18
C LEU A 110 2.34 12.73 14.57
N LYS A 111 2.60 12.34 15.81
CA LYS A 111 3.94 11.89 16.23
C LYS A 111 4.38 10.62 15.52
N LEU A 112 3.47 9.65 15.39
CA LEU A 112 3.74 8.40 14.68
C LEU A 112 3.96 8.64 13.17
N LEU A 113 3.22 9.56 12.57
CA LEU A 113 3.39 9.94 11.17
C LEU A 113 4.76 10.58 10.90
N ASN A 114 5.35 11.29 11.89
CA ASN A 114 6.72 11.80 11.76
C ASN A 114 7.78 10.70 11.57
N MET A 115 7.44 9.42 11.89
CA MET A 115 8.33 8.30 11.60
C MET A 115 8.51 8.05 10.09
N PHE A 116 7.58 8.54 9.28
CA PHE A 116 7.58 8.37 7.84
C PHE A 116 8.16 9.57 7.07
N GLN A 117 8.93 10.44 7.75
CA GLN A 117 9.51 11.63 7.12
C GLN A 117 10.41 11.29 5.93
N ASP A 118 11.19 10.21 6.03
CA ASP A 118 12.05 9.75 4.94
C ASP A 118 11.23 9.22 3.76
N TYR A 119 10.13 8.52 4.02
CA TYR A 119 9.17 8.13 3.01
C TYR A 119 8.52 9.36 2.34
N GLU A 120 8.12 10.37 3.10
CA GLU A 120 7.56 11.61 2.55
C GLU A 120 8.56 12.34 1.64
N ASN A 121 9.83 12.43 2.06
CA ASN A 121 10.88 12.99 1.24
C ASN A 121 11.10 12.18 -0.04
N PHE A 122 11.13 10.85 0.08
CA PHE A 122 11.22 9.93 -1.07
C PHE A 122 10.09 10.17 -2.08
N VAL A 123 8.85 10.27 -1.62
CA VAL A 123 7.70 10.51 -2.52
C VAL A 123 7.83 11.85 -3.23
N ARG A 124 8.16 12.95 -2.52
CA ARG A 124 8.31 14.29 -3.12
C ARG A 124 9.47 14.35 -4.14
N GLU A 125 10.57 13.65 -3.89
CA GLU A 125 11.69 13.58 -4.82
C GLU A 125 11.40 12.70 -6.04
N LEU A 126 10.58 11.68 -5.88
CA LEU A 126 10.17 10.78 -6.96
C LEU A 126 9.07 11.40 -7.83
N ILE A 127 8.10 12.05 -7.19
CA ILE A 127 6.91 12.68 -7.82
C ILE A 127 6.89 14.16 -7.46
N PRO A 128 7.59 15.04 -8.22
CA PRO A 128 7.74 16.45 -7.87
C PRO A 128 6.43 17.24 -7.78
N GLU A 129 5.39 16.81 -8.51
CA GLU A 129 4.06 17.42 -8.51
C GLU A 129 3.08 16.65 -7.60
N TYR A 130 3.58 16.02 -6.51
CA TYR A 130 2.69 15.29 -5.60
C TYR A 130 1.66 16.25 -4.96
N PRO A 131 0.36 15.94 -5.01
CA PRO A 131 -0.69 16.94 -4.74
C PRO A 131 -0.92 17.24 -3.26
N VAL A 132 -0.31 16.48 -2.34
CA VAL A 132 -0.50 16.67 -0.89
C VAL A 132 0.83 16.92 -0.18
N GLU A 133 0.75 17.71 0.89
CA GLU A 133 1.91 18.08 1.71
C GLU A 133 2.48 16.89 2.50
N HIS A 134 1.60 15.99 2.97
CA HIS A 134 1.97 14.85 3.79
C HIS A 134 1.54 13.52 3.15
N PRO A 135 2.37 12.96 2.24
CA PRO A 135 2.06 11.70 1.54
C PRO A 135 1.84 10.47 2.46
N ALA A 136 2.35 10.51 3.69
CA ALA A 136 2.14 9.44 4.67
C ALA A 136 0.80 9.55 5.41
N GLN A 137 0.06 10.64 5.27
CA GLN A 137 -1.27 10.79 5.83
C GLN A 137 -2.34 10.23 4.88
N ILE A 138 -3.55 10.01 5.40
CA ILE A 138 -4.67 9.59 4.57
C ILE A 138 -5.07 10.73 3.65
N HIS A 139 -5.18 10.44 2.37
CA HIS A 139 -5.62 11.37 1.34
C HIS A 139 -6.19 10.62 0.15
N ASN A 140 -6.86 11.34 -0.75
CA ASN A 140 -7.32 10.78 -2.01
C ASN A 140 -6.59 11.37 -3.22
N ARG A 141 -6.51 10.59 -4.29
CA ARG A 141 -6.05 11.02 -5.61
C ARG A 141 -6.95 10.44 -6.70
N ILE A 142 -7.53 11.31 -7.52
CA ILE A 142 -8.38 10.89 -8.64
C ILE A 142 -7.50 10.67 -9.87
N TRP A 143 -7.53 9.44 -10.40
CA TRP A 143 -6.84 9.11 -11.64
C TRP A 143 -7.73 9.39 -12.84
N ARG A 144 -7.37 10.43 -13.61
CA ARG A 144 -7.95 10.80 -14.93
C ARG A 144 -9.49 10.80 -14.95
N ASP A 145 -10.14 11.25 -13.91
CA ASP A 145 -11.60 11.24 -13.73
C ASP A 145 -12.24 9.86 -13.94
N LYS A 146 -11.58 8.80 -13.47
CA LYS A 146 -12.04 7.41 -13.64
C LYS A 146 -12.03 6.59 -12.37
N ILE A 147 -11.05 6.79 -11.50
CA ILE A 147 -10.88 6.02 -10.25
C ILE A 147 -10.40 6.98 -9.17
N ASN A 148 -10.99 6.89 -8.00
CA ASN A 148 -10.53 7.59 -6.80
C ASN A 148 -9.75 6.62 -5.92
N PHE A 149 -8.45 6.84 -5.76
CA PHE A 149 -7.59 6.07 -4.88
C PHE A 149 -7.48 6.74 -3.51
N ILE A 150 -7.84 6.02 -2.46
CA ILE A 150 -7.72 6.45 -1.07
C ILE A 150 -6.42 5.86 -0.53
N HIS A 151 -5.43 6.70 -0.30
CA HIS A 151 -4.13 6.31 0.24
C HIS A 151 -4.22 6.20 1.76
N CYS A 152 -3.93 5.03 2.32
CA CYS A 152 -4.02 4.78 3.76
C CYS A 152 -2.70 4.27 4.31
N ASN A 153 -2.10 5.00 5.23
CA ASN A 153 -1.01 4.46 6.03
C ASN A 153 -1.59 3.57 7.13
N SER A 154 -1.58 2.27 6.90
CA SER A 154 -1.99 1.25 7.88
C SER A 154 -0.82 0.73 8.74
N ALA A 155 0.40 1.19 8.43
CA ALA A 155 1.62 0.75 9.09
C ALA A 155 2.07 1.68 10.24
N ILE A 156 1.20 2.57 10.71
CA ILE A 156 1.53 3.61 11.71
C ILE A 156 2.13 3.03 13.00
N VAL A 157 1.70 1.84 13.43
CA VAL A 157 2.20 1.17 14.64
C VAL A 157 2.83 -0.20 14.37
N ALA A 158 2.96 -0.59 13.10
CA ALA A 158 3.48 -1.88 12.73
C ALA A 158 4.91 -2.07 13.25
N ASP A 159 5.11 -3.08 14.11
CA ASP A 159 6.41 -3.48 14.63
C ASP A 159 6.89 -4.82 14.08
N GLY A 160 6.16 -5.37 13.11
CA GLY A 160 6.49 -6.60 12.39
C GLY A 160 6.12 -7.90 13.09
N GLU A 161 5.65 -7.86 14.35
CA GLU A 161 5.48 -9.10 15.12
C GLU A 161 4.02 -9.45 15.48
N GLU A 162 3.06 -8.53 15.39
CA GLU A 162 1.72 -8.77 15.92
C GLU A 162 0.62 -8.68 14.85
N LYS A 163 0.15 -9.85 14.38
CA LYS A 163 -1.12 -9.96 13.63
C LYS A 163 -2.28 -9.42 14.49
N ASN A 164 -3.24 -8.77 13.86
CA ASN A 164 -4.45 -8.20 14.47
C ASN A 164 -4.23 -6.99 15.39
N ASN A 165 -3.11 -6.30 15.29
CA ASN A 165 -2.80 -5.10 16.07
C ASN A 165 -2.53 -3.87 15.22
N GLN A 166 -2.71 -3.96 13.91
CA GLN A 166 -2.43 -2.87 12.99
C GLN A 166 -3.49 -1.78 13.14
N LEU A 167 -3.05 -0.53 13.06
CA LEU A 167 -3.91 0.64 13.18
C LEU A 167 -3.98 1.42 11.89
N LEU A 168 -5.13 2.03 11.71
CA LEU A 168 -5.43 2.96 10.66
C LEU A 168 -6.18 4.15 11.29
N ASP A 169 -5.87 5.37 10.87
CA ASP A 169 -6.65 6.55 11.28
C ASP A 169 -8.03 6.53 10.60
N VAL A 170 -8.96 5.82 11.26
CA VAL A 170 -10.32 5.65 10.72
C VAL A 170 -11.16 6.92 10.81
N ASP A 171 -10.81 7.90 11.65
CA ASP A 171 -11.49 9.19 11.68
C ASP A 171 -11.14 9.99 10.43
N GLU A 172 -9.86 10.04 10.07
CA GLU A 172 -9.41 10.66 8.82
C GLU A 172 -9.95 9.90 7.61
N LEU A 173 -9.93 8.56 7.65
CA LEU A 173 -10.52 7.74 6.59
C LEU A 173 -12.02 8.02 6.38
N ALA A 174 -12.76 8.31 7.43
CA ALA A 174 -14.20 8.57 7.33
C ALA A 174 -14.54 9.93 6.70
N ILE A 175 -13.60 10.88 6.71
CA ILE A 175 -13.83 12.25 6.23
C ILE A 175 -13.09 12.60 4.93
N VAL A 176 -12.20 11.71 4.45
CA VAL A 176 -11.52 11.92 3.16
C VAL A 176 -12.55 12.00 2.02
N ASP A 177 -12.22 12.71 0.96
CA ASP A 177 -13.13 12.92 -0.17
C ASP A 177 -13.34 11.63 -0.97
N TYR A 178 -14.50 11.00 -0.81
CA TYR A 178 -14.97 9.90 -1.64
C TYR A 178 -15.70 10.42 -2.87
N SER A 179 -15.51 9.73 -3.99
CA SER A 179 -16.19 10.07 -5.23
C SER A 179 -17.55 9.37 -5.32
N ASP A 180 -18.59 10.14 -5.70
CA ASP A 180 -19.88 9.58 -6.08
C ASP A 180 -19.92 9.14 -7.56
N ASN A 181 -18.97 9.62 -8.36
CA ASN A 181 -18.96 9.42 -9.81
C ASN A 181 -17.99 8.32 -10.27
N PHE A 182 -17.01 7.98 -9.45
CA PHE A 182 -15.94 7.03 -9.78
C PHE A 182 -15.83 5.95 -8.70
N PRO A 183 -15.37 4.74 -9.05
CA PRO A 183 -15.07 3.73 -8.04
C PRO A 183 -14.01 4.23 -7.05
N ASN A 184 -14.26 4.08 -5.76
CA ASN A 184 -13.30 4.33 -4.70
C ASN A 184 -12.52 3.05 -4.41
N ILE A 185 -11.19 3.12 -4.40
CA ILE A 185 -10.28 2.01 -4.11
C ILE A 185 -9.37 2.41 -2.96
N ILE A 186 -9.38 1.64 -1.87
CA ILE A 186 -8.48 1.83 -0.75
C ILE A 186 -7.15 1.15 -1.07
N LEU A 187 -6.05 1.88 -0.85
CA LEU A 187 -4.69 1.39 -0.86
C LEU A 187 -4.17 1.39 0.56
N ALA A 188 -3.75 0.24 1.06
CA ALA A 188 -3.18 0.07 2.39
C ALA A 188 -2.02 -0.95 2.33
N HIS A 189 -1.07 -0.88 3.27
CA HIS A 189 -0.01 -1.89 3.31
C HIS A 189 -0.50 -3.17 3.96
N ASN A 190 -1.07 -3.07 5.16
CA ASN A 190 -1.52 -4.24 5.90
C ASN A 190 -2.85 -4.77 5.36
N ASN A 191 -3.01 -6.09 5.44
CA ASN A 191 -4.27 -6.74 5.09
C ASN A 191 -5.39 -6.30 6.06
N PHE A 192 -6.62 -6.20 5.55
CA PHE A 192 -7.77 -5.83 6.35
C PHE A 192 -7.94 -6.70 7.61
N ASP A 193 -7.69 -8.02 7.50
CA ASP A 193 -7.82 -8.96 8.62
C ASP A 193 -6.71 -8.81 9.68
N ASP A 194 -5.64 -8.07 9.39
CA ASP A 194 -4.56 -7.78 10.33
C ASP A 194 -4.78 -6.49 11.14
N LEU A 195 -5.82 -5.72 10.79
CA LEU A 195 -6.26 -4.56 11.56
C LEU A 195 -6.90 -4.98 12.89
N GLN A 196 -6.83 -4.13 13.90
CA GLN A 196 -7.54 -4.33 15.15
C GLN A 196 -9.05 -4.47 14.91
N GLU A 197 -9.72 -5.29 15.72
CA GLU A 197 -11.14 -5.61 15.52
C GLU A 197 -12.05 -4.37 15.47
N ASP A 198 -11.80 -3.38 16.34
CA ASP A 198 -12.58 -2.14 16.34
C ASP A 198 -12.29 -1.27 15.13
N VAL A 199 -11.03 -1.27 14.65
CA VAL A 199 -10.64 -0.62 13.39
C VAL A 199 -11.35 -1.30 12.21
N GLN A 200 -11.35 -2.64 12.16
CA GLN A 200 -12.07 -3.39 11.13
C GLN A 200 -13.56 -3.03 11.07
N LYS A 201 -14.24 -2.95 12.23
CA LYS A 201 -15.66 -2.56 12.31
C LYS A 201 -15.88 -1.18 11.66
N ARG A 202 -15.05 -0.21 12.01
CA ARG A 202 -15.16 1.16 11.50
C ARG A 202 -14.81 1.24 9.99
N VAL A 203 -13.79 0.51 9.53
CA VAL A 203 -13.48 0.40 8.10
C VAL A 203 -14.64 -0.21 7.33
N LYS A 204 -15.32 -1.24 7.87
CA LYS A 204 -16.54 -1.79 7.27
C LYS A 204 -17.64 -0.74 7.09
N ASP A 205 -17.83 0.12 8.09
CA ASP A 205 -18.81 1.22 7.99
C ASP A 205 -18.41 2.23 6.90
N VAL A 206 -17.15 2.60 6.81
CA VAL A 206 -16.64 3.49 5.76
C VAL A 206 -16.83 2.85 4.38
N VAL A 207 -16.43 1.59 4.21
CA VAL A 207 -16.56 0.83 2.96
C VAL A 207 -18.01 0.77 2.50
N ARG A 208 -18.93 0.49 3.44
CA ARG A 208 -20.36 0.44 3.18
C ARG A 208 -20.94 1.77 2.71
N ASN A 209 -20.56 2.86 3.39
CA ASN A 209 -21.17 4.18 3.18
C ASN A 209 -20.63 4.91 1.95
N ASN A 210 -19.41 4.59 1.50
CA ASN A 210 -18.68 5.36 0.49
C ASN A 210 -18.44 4.61 -0.82
N SER A 211 -19.22 3.57 -1.12
CA SER A 211 -19.15 2.83 -2.39
C SER A 211 -17.73 2.35 -2.76
N VAL A 212 -16.95 1.93 -1.77
CA VAL A 212 -15.62 1.35 -1.99
C VAL A 212 -15.77 0.05 -2.78
N ARG A 213 -14.91 -0.17 -3.78
CA ARG A 213 -14.95 -1.31 -4.71
C ARG A 213 -13.85 -2.33 -4.49
N ALA A 214 -12.72 -1.89 -3.91
CA ALA A 214 -11.61 -2.79 -3.58
C ALA A 214 -10.75 -2.21 -2.46
N TYR A 215 -10.05 -3.09 -1.76
CA TYR A 215 -8.98 -2.80 -0.82
C TYR A 215 -7.73 -3.54 -1.30
N LEU A 216 -6.68 -2.82 -1.73
CA LEU A 216 -5.45 -3.38 -2.25
C LEU A 216 -4.35 -3.26 -1.20
N CYS A 217 -3.64 -4.35 -0.93
CA CYS A 217 -2.63 -4.39 0.14
C CYS A 217 -1.41 -5.27 -0.20
N GLY A 218 -0.42 -5.29 0.70
CA GLY A 218 0.79 -6.10 0.67
C GLY A 218 0.99 -6.89 1.97
N ASP A 219 2.16 -6.74 2.63
CA ASP A 219 2.58 -7.20 3.96
C ASP A 219 2.66 -8.72 4.14
N ARG A 220 1.68 -9.47 3.72
CA ARG A 220 1.66 -10.95 3.90
C ARG A 220 2.59 -11.71 2.97
N HIS A 221 3.22 -11.04 2.04
CA HIS A 221 4.14 -11.60 1.05
C HIS A 221 3.53 -12.71 0.16
N LEU A 222 2.23 -12.86 0.19
CA LEU A 222 1.48 -13.88 -0.54
C LEU A 222 0.29 -13.24 -1.24
N GLU A 223 0.00 -13.73 -2.46
CA GLU A 223 -1.29 -13.41 -3.09
C GLU A 223 -2.42 -13.93 -2.20
N SER A 224 -3.31 -13.03 -1.87
CA SER A 224 -4.50 -13.38 -1.10
C SER A 224 -5.70 -12.61 -1.60
N ILE A 225 -6.83 -13.27 -1.63
CA ILE A 225 -8.12 -12.62 -1.88
C ILE A 225 -9.03 -13.01 -0.72
N SER A 226 -9.38 -12.03 0.07
CA SER A 226 -10.42 -12.16 1.10
C SER A 226 -11.56 -11.18 0.81
N MET A 227 -12.65 -11.27 1.56
CA MET A 227 -13.80 -10.41 1.34
C MET A 227 -14.12 -9.62 2.61
N ILE A 228 -14.12 -8.30 2.50
CA ILE A 228 -14.66 -7.43 3.53
C ILE A 228 -16.18 -7.51 3.45
N SER A 229 -16.77 -8.34 4.31
CA SER A 229 -18.22 -8.55 4.37
C SER A 229 -18.84 -7.60 5.39
N TYR A 230 -19.96 -6.99 5.03
CA TYR A 230 -20.76 -6.20 5.96
C TYR A 230 -22.24 -6.50 5.78
N GLU A 231 -22.99 -6.48 6.88
CA GLU A 231 -24.41 -6.75 6.88
C GLU A 231 -25.16 -5.56 6.27
N ASP A 232 -25.63 -5.72 5.04
CA ASP A 232 -26.61 -4.83 4.44
C ASP A 232 -27.70 -5.67 3.72
N ARG A 233 -28.73 -4.99 3.23
CA ARG A 233 -29.83 -5.67 2.52
C ARG A 233 -29.40 -6.39 1.23
N GLN A 234 -28.22 -6.12 0.73
CA GLN A 234 -27.70 -6.64 -0.54
C GLN A 234 -26.55 -7.63 -0.35
N ASN A 235 -26.12 -7.89 0.90
CA ASN A 235 -24.97 -8.74 1.24
C ASN A 235 -23.73 -8.40 0.39
N ARG A 236 -23.46 -7.10 0.20
CA ARG A 236 -22.34 -6.66 -0.60
C ARG A 236 -21.02 -7.06 0.07
N GLN A 237 -20.05 -7.37 -0.75
CA GLN A 237 -18.71 -7.72 -0.33
C GLN A 237 -17.70 -6.90 -1.13
N VAL A 238 -16.63 -6.47 -0.48
CA VAL A 238 -15.54 -5.76 -1.12
C VAL A 238 -14.30 -6.63 -1.09
N PRO A 239 -13.69 -6.93 -2.25
CA PRO A 239 -12.47 -7.73 -2.29
C PRO A 239 -11.33 -6.98 -1.61
N CYS A 240 -10.64 -7.68 -0.71
CA CYS A 240 -9.34 -7.33 -0.16
C CYS A 240 -8.30 -8.17 -0.89
N VAL A 241 -7.42 -7.53 -1.65
CA VAL A 241 -6.46 -8.18 -2.54
C VAL A 241 -5.06 -7.90 -2.04
N GLY A 242 -4.39 -8.92 -1.52
CA GLY A 242 -2.99 -8.89 -1.10
C GLY A 242 -2.05 -9.26 -2.23
N CYS A 243 -0.98 -8.50 -2.40
CA CYS A 243 0.06 -8.73 -3.39
C CYS A 243 1.19 -9.59 -2.84
N TYR A 244 1.86 -10.34 -3.72
CA TYR A 244 3.13 -11.00 -3.42
C TYR A 244 4.21 -9.98 -3.07
N LYS A 245 5.21 -10.40 -2.29
CA LYS A 245 6.45 -9.63 -2.22
C LYS A 245 7.15 -9.63 -3.58
N LEU A 246 7.77 -8.53 -3.90
CA LEU A 246 8.42 -8.36 -5.21
C LEU A 246 9.84 -8.92 -5.24
N SER A 247 10.59 -8.89 -4.11
CA SER A 247 11.96 -9.36 -4.08
C SER A 247 12.10 -10.75 -3.46
N PRO A 248 13.00 -11.60 -4.00
CA PRO A 248 13.31 -12.90 -3.39
C PRO A 248 13.98 -12.70 -2.03
N ASP A 249 13.58 -13.46 -1.05
CA ASP A 249 14.29 -13.54 0.22
C ASP A 249 15.42 -14.56 0.11
N ALA A 250 16.67 -14.15 0.36
CA ALA A 250 17.83 -15.02 0.28
C ALA A 250 17.76 -16.23 1.25
N LYS A 251 16.91 -16.15 2.27
CA LYS A 251 16.72 -17.22 3.25
C LYS A 251 15.57 -18.17 2.93
N ASP A 252 14.67 -17.78 2.06
CA ASP A 252 13.48 -18.54 1.74
C ASP A 252 13.53 -19.04 0.30
N GLN A 253 14.17 -20.20 0.11
CA GLN A 253 14.33 -20.86 -1.20
C GLN A 253 12.99 -21.24 -1.86
N TYR A 254 11.86 -21.12 -1.16
CA TYR A 254 10.54 -21.52 -1.63
C TYR A 254 9.57 -20.35 -1.74
N SER A 255 9.98 -19.12 -1.43
CA SER A 255 9.07 -17.99 -1.52
C SER A 255 8.82 -17.58 -2.98
N LYS A 256 7.59 -17.72 -3.40
CA LYS A 256 7.12 -17.12 -4.65
C LYS A 256 7.16 -15.60 -4.51
N PHE A 257 7.66 -14.95 -5.54
CA PHE A 257 7.57 -13.50 -5.66
C PHE A 257 6.83 -13.15 -6.94
N GLY A 258 6.16 -12.03 -6.94
CA GLY A 258 5.26 -11.75 -8.06
C GLY A 258 4.63 -10.36 -8.02
N ILE A 259 3.76 -10.18 -8.98
CA ILE A 259 2.99 -8.97 -9.21
C ILE A 259 1.53 -9.34 -9.50
N ILE A 260 0.63 -8.40 -9.31
CA ILE A 260 -0.76 -8.54 -9.74
C ILE A 260 -1.03 -7.56 -10.86
N ILE A 261 -1.67 -8.06 -11.92
CA ILE A 261 -2.23 -7.22 -12.98
C ILE A 261 -3.73 -7.23 -12.80
N GLY A 262 -4.29 -6.05 -12.59
CA GLY A 262 -5.73 -5.85 -12.57
C GLY A 262 -6.21 -5.14 -13.83
N GLU A 263 -7.42 -5.47 -14.26
CA GLU A 263 -8.08 -4.80 -15.36
C GLU A 263 -9.53 -4.49 -15.01
N TRP A 264 -9.89 -3.20 -15.00
CA TRP A 264 -11.26 -2.77 -14.75
C TRP A 264 -12.10 -2.90 -16.01
N LYS A 265 -13.16 -3.71 -15.94
CA LYS A 265 -14.08 -4.04 -17.03
C LYS A 265 -15.49 -3.47 -16.79
N GLY A 266 -15.59 -2.20 -16.44
CA GLY A 266 -16.85 -1.57 -16.09
C GLY A 266 -17.25 -1.82 -14.64
N ASP A 267 -18.13 -2.80 -14.37
CA ASP A 267 -18.64 -3.04 -13.01
C ASP A 267 -17.80 -4.03 -12.19
N TYR A 268 -16.84 -4.71 -12.80
CA TYR A 268 -15.97 -5.66 -12.13
C TYR A 268 -14.51 -5.48 -12.54
N ALA A 269 -13.61 -6.07 -11.79
CA ALA A 269 -12.18 -6.15 -12.12
C ALA A 269 -11.75 -7.59 -12.33
N GLU A 270 -10.95 -7.82 -13.34
CA GLU A 270 -10.21 -9.07 -13.54
C GLU A 270 -8.82 -8.92 -12.91
N LEU A 271 -8.40 -9.92 -12.12
CA LEU A 271 -7.09 -9.96 -11.48
C LEU A 271 -6.30 -11.15 -12.00
N LYS A 272 -5.04 -10.94 -12.30
CA LYS A 272 -4.11 -11.99 -12.72
C LYS A 272 -2.80 -11.85 -11.96
N GLY A 273 -2.51 -12.83 -11.11
CA GLY A 273 -1.21 -12.97 -10.48
C GLY A 273 -0.17 -13.44 -11.51
N TRP A 274 0.99 -12.79 -11.50
CA TRP A 274 2.18 -13.20 -12.20
C TRP A 274 3.26 -13.44 -11.15
N TYR A 275 3.74 -14.67 -11.08
CA TYR A 275 4.77 -15.05 -10.13
C TYR A 275 5.88 -15.82 -10.82
N TRP A 276 7.03 -15.84 -10.20
CA TRP A 276 8.19 -16.63 -10.63
C TRP A 276 8.93 -17.19 -9.42
N GLU A 277 9.58 -18.31 -9.64
CA GLU A 277 10.38 -19.05 -8.66
C GLU A 277 11.86 -18.68 -8.79
#